data_0f1b3408f683a5ff7e5b988ca2186719
#
_entry.id   0f1b3408f683a5ff7e5b988ca2186719
#
_cell.length_a   1.000
_cell.length_b   1.000
_cell.length_c   1.000
_cell.angle_alpha   90.00
_cell.angle_beta   90.00
_cell.angle_gamma   90.00
#
_symmetry.space_group_name_H-M   'P 1'
#
loop_
_entity.id
_entity.type
_entity.pdbx_description
1 polymer ?
#
loop_
_entity_poly.entity_id
_entity_poly.type
_entity_poly.pdbx_seq_one_letter_code
_entity_poly.pdbx_strand_id
1 'polypeptide(L)'
;QELLDSIVQEVVGELDAVFRKYPPQELKDNPFPEIYEAFSAFARHADFLPFLQQNGNPELLDKLKELISEMLYTEWLPMHSEQKPEDYPYINAFLVSGITEVFRVWVQGGMKKSARDLAALIQRLALEGI
;
A
#
# COMPACT_ATOMS: atom_id res chain seq x y z
N GLN A 1 -5.99 12.67 -17.93
CA GLN A 1 -5.51 13.25 -16.68
C GLN A 1 -6.65 13.44 -15.68
N GLU A 2 -7.71 14.09 -16.08
CA GLU A 2 -8.85 14.31 -15.19
C GLU A 2 -9.47 12.99 -14.72
N LEU A 3 -9.59 12.03 -15.61
CA LEU A 3 -10.13 10.71 -15.29
C LEU A 3 -9.23 9.99 -14.29
N LEU A 4 -7.94 10.05 -14.53
CA LEU A 4 -6.96 9.41 -13.65
C LEU A 4 -6.93 10.06 -12.27
N ASP A 5 -7.00 11.40 -12.24
CA ASP A 5 -7.06 12.14 -10.98
C ASP A 5 -8.30 11.76 -10.18
N SER A 6 -9.44 11.57 -10.86
CA SER A 6 -10.68 11.14 -10.22
C SER A 6 -10.53 9.76 -9.60
N ILE A 7 -9.85 8.84 -10.28
CA ILE A 7 -9.62 7.48 -9.77
C ILE A 7 -8.72 7.54 -8.53
N VAL A 8 -7.67 8.34 -8.60
CA VAL A 8 -6.76 8.50 -7.46
C VAL A 8 -7.52 9.05 -6.25
N GLN A 9 -8.34 10.08 -6.45
CA GLN A 9 -9.14 10.66 -5.37
C GLN A 9 -10.11 9.65 -4.79
N GLU A 10 -10.73 8.86 -5.63
CA GLU A 10 -11.67 7.83 -5.19
C GLU A 10 -10.98 6.77 -4.35
N VAL A 11 -9.83 6.28 -4.80
CA VAL A 11 -9.06 5.27 -4.06
C VAL A 11 -8.57 5.83 -2.74
N VAL A 12 -8.04 7.06 -2.75
CA VAL A 12 -7.59 7.72 -1.51
C VAL A 12 -8.74 7.85 -0.52
N GLY A 13 -9.93 8.23 -1.03
CA GLY A 13 -11.12 8.33 -0.19
C GLY A 13 -11.52 7.00 0.42
N GLU A 14 -11.43 5.91 -0.36
CA GLU A 14 -11.72 4.57 0.13
C GLU A 14 -10.76 4.17 1.25
N LEU A 15 -9.47 4.45 1.06
CA LEU A 15 -8.44 4.12 2.05
C LEU A 15 -8.66 4.90 3.34
N ASP A 16 -8.92 6.19 3.23
CA ASP A 16 -9.20 7.02 4.41
C ASP A 16 -10.40 6.49 5.17
N ALA A 17 -11.47 6.13 4.45
CA ALA A 17 -12.68 5.61 5.07
C ALA A 17 -12.42 4.31 5.82
N VAL A 18 -11.63 3.41 5.22
CA VAL A 18 -11.30 2.13 5.85
C VAL A 18 -10.47 2.34 7.11
N PHE A 19 -9.44 3.16 7.03
CA PHE A 19 -8.54 3.37 8.17
C PHE A 19 -9.21 4.09 9.33
N ARG A 20 -10.16 4.98 9.04
CA ARG A 20 -10.92 5.67 10.09
C ARG A 20 -11.98 4.77 10.71
N LYS A 21 -12.64 3.96 9.89
CA LYS A 21 -13.74 3.12 10.32
C LYS A 21 -13.26 1.86 11.02
N TYR A 22 -12.17 1.30 10.57
CA TYR A 22 -11.64 0.03 11.09
C TYR A 22 -10.24 0.23 11.65
N PRO A 23 -10.13 0.39 12.99
CA PRO A 23 -8.80 0.48 13.61
C PRO A 23 -7.95 -0.74 13.26
N PRO A 24 -6.62 -0.62 13.27
CA PRO A 24 -5.73 -1.72 12.90
C PRO A 24 -6.02 -3.03 13.63
N GLN A 25 -6.53 -2.97 14.85
CA GLN A 25 -6.86 -4.17 15.61
C GLN A 25 -7.99 -4.97 14.96
N GLU A 26 -8.90 -4.31 14.27
CA GLU A 26 -10.02 -4.98 13.63
C GLU A 26 -9.67 -5.55 12.27
N LEU A 27 -8.54 -5.10 11.70
CA LEU A 27 -8.07 -5.58 10.40
C LEU A 27 -7.07 -6.73 10.53
N LYS A 28 -6.75 -7.12 11.75
CA LYS A 28 -5.66 -8.07 12.01
C LYS A 28 -5.84 -9.46 11.42
N ASP A 29 -7.05 -9.83 11.05
CA ASP A 29 -7.31 -11.14 10.45
C ASP A 29 -6.82 -11.25 9.01
N ASN A 30 -6.51 -10.13 8.38
CA ASN A 30 -5.95 -10.11 7.03
C ASN A 30 -4.44 -9.96 7.08
N PRO A 31 -3.69 -10.61 6.17
CA PRO A 31 -2.25 -10.43 6.14
C PRO A 31 -1.92 -8.99 5.77
N PHE A 32 -1.15 -8.34 6.64
CA PHE A 32 -0.77 -6.94 6.49
C PHE A 32 -2.00 -6.10 6.11
N PRO A 33 -2.95 -5.94 7.05
CA PRO A 33 -4.29 -5.40 6.73
C PRO A 33 -4.26 -4.09 5.96
N GLU A 34 -3.38 -3.18 6.31
CA GLU A 34 -3.31 -1.86 5.69
C GLU A 34 -2.91 -1.95 4.22
N ILE A 35 -1.94 -2.82 3.94
CA ILE A 35 -1.48 -3.03 2.56
C ILE A 35 -2.53 -3.82 1.77
N TYR A 36 -3.14 -4.83 2.40
CA TYR A 36 -4.21 -5.58 1.77
C TYR A 36 -5.34 -4.66 1.31
N GLU A 37 -5.77 -3.75 2.21
CA GLU A 37 -6.85 -2.81 1.87
C GLU A 37 -6.45 -1.85 0.76
N ALA A 38 -5.21 -1.35 0.79
CA ALA A 38 -4.72 -0.45 -0.24
C ALA A 38 -4.73 -1.14 -1.61
N PHE A 39 -4.17 -2.33 -1.68
CA PHE A 39 -4.09 -3.05 -2.96
C PHE A 39 -5.46 -3.53 -3.42
N SER A 40 -6.34 -3.92 -2.49
CA SER A 40 -7.71 -4.30 -2.82
C SER A 40 -8.48 -3.13 -3.44
N ALA A 41 -8.28 -1.92 -2.92
CA ALA A 41 -8.92 -0.73 -3.47
C ALA A 41 -8.52 -0.54 -4.93
N PHE A 42 -7.23 -0.69 -5.25
CA PHE A 42 -6.79 -0.58 -6.64
C PHE A 42 -7.32 -1.72 -7.50
N ALA A 43 -7.41 -2.94 -6.95
CA ALA A 43 -7.96 -4.07 -7.70
C ALA A 43 -9.43 -3.86 -8.06
N ARG A 44 -10.17 -3.15 -7.22
CA ARG A 44 -11.57 -2.83 -7.52
C ARG A 44 -11.71 -1.89 -8.72
N HIS A 45 -10.64 -1.19 -9.07
CA HIS A 45 -10.61 -0.29 -10.21
C HIS A 45 -9.84 -0.89 -11.39
N ALA A 46 -9.90 -2.20 -11.54
CA ALA A 46 -9.15 -2.92 -12.58
C ALA A 46 -9.54 -2.49 -14.01
N ASP A 47 -10.73 -1.93 -14.19
CA ASP A 47 -11.18 -1.41 -15.49
C ASP A 47 -10.22 -0.34 -16.03
N PHE A 48 -9.50 0.33 -15.16
CA PHE A 48 -8.56 1.38 -15.54
C PHE A 48 -7.12 0.89 -15.63
N LEU A 49 -6.92 -0.43 -15.48
CA LEU A 49 -5.58 -1.01 -15.51
C LEU A 49 -4.77 -0.65 -16.75
N PRO A 50 -5.33 -0.76 -17.99
CA PRO A 50 -4.55 -0.39 -19.17
C PRO A 50 -4.08 1.07 -19.13
N PHE A 51 -4.90 1.95 -18.58
CA PHE A 51 -4.59 3.36 -18.45
C PHE A 51 -3.42 3.56 -17.48
N LEU A 52 -3.46 2.88 -16.35
CA LEU A 52 -2.39 2.97 -15.35
C LEU A 52 -1.07 2.41 -15.91
N GLN A 53 -1.13 1.32 -16.65
CA GLN A 53 0.04 0.71 -17.25
C GLN A 53 0.69 1.59 -18.30
N GLN A 54 -0.15 2.26 -19.11
CA GLN A 54 0.32 3.06 -20.22
C GLN A 54 0.98 4.36 -19.79
N ASN A 55 0.41 5.01 -18.82
CA ASN A 55 0.80 6.39 -18.48
C ASN A 55 1.79 6.50 -17.32
N GLY A 56 2.03 5.42 -16.60
CA GLY A 56 3.00 5.39 -15.49
C GLY A 56 2.89 6.62 -14.61
N ASN A 57 1.79 6.76 -13.89
CA ASN A 57 1.44 8.01 -13.22
C ASN A 57 2.30 8.29 -11.98
N PRO A 58 3.24 9.25 -12.04
CA PRO A 58 4.07 9.61 -10.89
C PRO A 58 3.26 10.15 -9.72
N GLU A 59 2.18 10.88 -10.01
CA GLU A 59 1.32 11.44 -8.95
C GLU A 59 0.66 10.34 -8.14
N LEU A 60 0.21 9.27 -8.80
CA LEU A 60 -0.40 8.14 -8.11
C LEU A 60 0.60 7.47 -7.17
N LEU A 61 1.81 7.24 -7.68
CA LEU A 61 2.86 6.62 -6.87
C LEU A 61 3.25 7.50 -5.69
N ASP A 62 3.31 8.81 -5.88
CA ASP A 62 3.63 9.75 -4.80
C ASP A 62 2.55 9.73 -3.72
N LYS A 63 1.28 9.71 -4.11
CA LYS A 63 0.18 9.63 -3.17
C LYS A 63 0.20 8.31 -2.40
N LEU A 64 0.47 7.22 -3.11
CA LEU A 64 0.57 5.91 -2.47
C LEU A 64 1.71 5.89 -1.46
N LYS A 65 2.86 6.47 -1.81
CA LYS A 65 4.00 6.58 -0.89
C LYS A 65 3.63 7.36 0.36
N GLU A 66 2.93 8.48 0.22
CA GLU A 66 2.51 9.29 1.36
C GLU A 66 1.62 8.48 2.31
N LEU A 67 0.62 7.78 1.77
CA LEU A 67 -0.31 7.00 2.56
C LEU A 67 0.40 5.86 3.29
N ILE A 68 1.24 5.12 2.56
CA ILE A 68 1.97 3.99 3.14
C ILE A 68 2.94 4.49 4.20
N SER A 69 3.66 5.58 3.92
CA SER A 69 4.62 6.15 4.86
C SER A 69 3.95 6.55 6.16
N GLU A 70 2.83 7.24 6.06
CA GLU A 70 2.09 7.67 7.25
C GLU A 70 1.60 6.47 8.06
N MET A 71 1.02 5.50 7.40
CA MET A 71 0.52 4.30 8.07
C MET A 71 1.65 3.54 8.76
N LEU A 72 2.76 3.33 8.07
CA LEU A 72 3.89 2.61 8.65
C LEU A 72 4.46 3.35 9.86
N TYR A 73 4.64 4.66 9.74
CA TYR A 73 5.27 5.44 10.79
C TYR A 73 4.40 5.56 12.03
N THR A 74 3.09 5.77 11.84
CA THR A 74 2.20 6.02 12.96
C THR A 74 1.64 4.76 13.59
N GLU A 75 1.48 3.71 12.82
CA GLU A 75 0.76 2.53 13.29
C GLU A 75 1.56 1.24 13.25
N TRP A 76 2.25 0.96 12.14
CA TRP A 76 2.88 -0.34 11.97
C TRP A 76 4.21 -0.46 12.70
N LEU A 77 5.10 0.51 12.55
CA LEU A 77 6.42 0.45 13.19
C LEU A 77 6.32 0.39 14.71
N PRO A 78 5.50 1.22 15.37
CA PRO A 78 5.38 1.13 16.82
C PRO A 78 4.86 -0.22 17.31
N MET A 79 4.02 -0.89 16.52
CA MET A 79 3.42 -2.16 16.91
C MET A 79 4.30 -3.37 16.61
N HIS A 80 5.03 -3.33 15.51
CA HIS A 80 5.70 -4.53 15.01
C HIS A 80 7.22 -4.48 15.01
N SER A 81 7.81 -3.29 15.11
CA SER A 81 9.26 -3.17 15.06
C SER A 81 9.86 -3.24 16.47
N GLU A 82 10.92 -4.03 16.59
CA GLU A 82 11.72 -4.08 17.81
C GLU A 82 12.90 -3.10 17.73
N GLN A 83 13.00 -2.39 16.61
CA GLN A 83 14.09 -1.45 16.40
C GLN A 83 13.87 -0.18 17.20
N LYS A 84 14.96 0.57 17.37
CA LYS A 84 14.93 1.84 18.10
C LYS A 84 14.15 2.89 17.31
N PRO A 85 13.37 3.75 17.99
CA PRO A 85 12.65 4.83 17.29
C PRO A 85 13.54 5.72 16.42
N GLU A 86 14.79 5.90 16.81
CA GLU A 86 15.74 6.71 16.03
C GLU A 86 16.04 6.11 14.65
N ASP A 87 15.81 4.80 14.47
CA ASP A 87 16.02 4.10 13.22
C ASP A 87 14.77 4.09 12.34
N TYR A 88 13.62 4.49 12.87
CA TYR A 88 12.36 4.46 12.12
C TYR A 88 12.40 5.19 10.79
N PRO A 89 13.05 6.36 10.65
CA PRO A 89 13.09 7.01 9.35
C PRO A 89 13.73 6.15 8.27
N TYR A 90 14.77 5.41 8.63
CA TYR A 90 15.47 4.55 7.67
C TYR A 90 14.67 3.31 7.34
N ILE A 91 14.07 2.69 8.34
CA ILE A 91 13.20 1.51 8.15
C ILE A 91 12.00 1.89 7.31
N ASN A 92 11.39 3.03 7.62
CA ASN A 92 10.24 3.52 6.87
C ASN A 92 10.60 3.75 5.40
N ALA A 93 11.74 4.40 5.14
CA ALA A 93 12.17 4.64 3.77
C ALA A 93 12.38 3.34 3.01
N PHE A 94 12.99 2.35 3.64
CA PHE A 94 13.23 1.05 3.05
C PHE A 94 11.91 0.35 2.70
N LEU A 95 10.99 0.30 3.65
CA LEU A 95 9.71 -0.39 3.47
C LEU A 95 8.82 0.32 2.45
N VAL A 96 8.71 1.65 2.54
CA VAL A 96 7.89 2.41 1.61
C VAL A 96 8.36 2.23 0.18
N SER A 97 9.67 2.32 -0.04
CA SER A 97 10.24 2.16 -1.38
C SER A 97 10.00 0.75 -1.92
N GLY A 98 10.20 -0.26 -1.08
CA GLY A 98 9.97 -1.65 -1.46
C GLY A 98 8.51 -1.93 -1.78
N ILE A 99 7.61 -1.50 -0.92
CA ILE A 99 6.17 -1.74 -1.10
C ILE A 99 5.67 -1.03 -2.36
N THR A 100 6.09 0.22 -2.56
CA THR A 100 5.69 0.99 -3.73
C THR A 100 6.18 0.34 -5.02
N GLU A 101 7.40 -0.16 -5.01
CA GLU A 101 7.94 -0.85 -6.18
C GLU A 101 7.20 -2.16 -6.46
N VAL A 102 6.85 -2.91 -5.40
CA VAL A 102 6.05 -4.12 -5.55
C VAL A 102 4.70 -3.78 -6.19
N PHE A 103 4.08 -2.69 -5.74
CA PHE A 103 2.82 -2.22 -6.34
C PHE A 103 3.00 -1.96 -7.83
N ARG A 104 4.07 -1.26 -8.21
CA ARG A 104 4.35 -0.96 -9.61
C ARG A 104 4.49 -2.24 -10.44
N VAL A 105 5.25 -3.21 -9.93
CA VAL A 105 5.45 -4.50 -10.62
C VAL A 105 4.11 -5.23 -10.77
N TRP A 106 3.29 -5.19 -9.73
CA TRP A 106 1.98 -5.84 -9.74
C TRP A 106 1.05 -5.24 -10.79
N VAL A 107 0.99 -3.91 -10.85
CA VAL A 107 0.17 -3.21 -11.85
C VAL A 107 0.69 -3.51 -13.26
N GLN A 108 1.99 -3.40 -13.46
CA GLN A 108 2.60 -3.65 -14.77
C GLN A 108 2.35 -5.10 -15.22
N GLY A 109 2.30 -6.02 -14.29
CA GLY A 109 2.03 -7.42 -14.59
C GLY A 109 0.56 -7.77 -14.75
N GLY A 110 -0.33 -6.79 -14.62
CA GLY A 110 -1.77 -7.00 -14.84
C GLY A 110 -2.54 -7.40 -13.60
N MET A 111 -2.01 -7.14 -12.41
CA MET A 111 -2.65 -7.45 -11.13
C MET A 111 -3.07 -8.93 -11.04
N LYS A 112 -2.21 -9.82 -11.54
CA LYS A 112 -2.54 -11.26 -11.60
C LYS A 112 -2.56 -11.94 -10.24
N LYS A 113 -1.61 -11.57 -9.36
CA LYS A 113 -1.60 -12.10 -8.00
C LYS A 113 -2.71 -11.41 -7.21
N SER A 114 -3.38 -12.14 -6.34
CA SER A 114 -4.43 -11.51 -5.53
C SER A 114 -3.83 -10.50 -4.55
N ALA A 115 -4.63 -9.51 -4.18
CA ALA A 115 -4.20 -8.52 -3.18
C ALA A 115 -3.84 -9.19 -1.86
N ARG A 116 -4.59 -10.23 -1.47
CA ARG A 116 -4.34 -10.98 -0.24
C ARG A 116 -2.99 -11.69 -0.28
N ASP A 117 -2.70 -12.40 -1.36
CA ASP A 117 -1.44 -13.12 -1.49
C ASP A 117 -0.26 -12.17 -1.55
N LEU A 118 -0.44 -11.03 -2.21
CA LEU A 118 0.61 -10.04 -2.32
C LEU A 118 0.88 -9.40 -0.95
N ALA A 119 -0.18 -9.07 -0.21
CA ALA A 119 -0.05 -8.52 1.13
C ALA A 119 0.66 -9.51 2.06
N ALA A 120 0.34 -10.80 1.95
CA ALA A 120 1.00 -11.83 2.74
C ALA A 120 2.49 -11.92 2.44
N LEU A 121 2.85 -11.82 1.16
CA LEU A 121 4.26 -11.82 0.76
C LEU A 121 5.00 -10.61 1.32
N ILE A 122 4.39 -9.44 1.20
CA ILE A 122 5.00 -8.20 1.71
C ILE A 122 5.17 -8.28 3.22
N GLN A 123 4.17 -8.79 3.94
CA GLN A 123 4.25 -8.96 5.38
C GLN A 123 5.42 -9.85 5.77
N ARG A 124 5.56 -10.98 5.09
CA ARG A 124 6.65 -11.91 5.36
C ARG A 124 8.01 -11.26 5.15
N LEU A 125 8.16 -10.54 4.05
CA LEU A 125 9.42 -9.83 3.76
C LEU A 125 9.71 -8.75 4.79
N ALA A 126 8.68 -8.04 5.23
CA ALA A 126 8.85 -6.95 6.19
C ALA A 126 9.20 -7.46 7.60
N LEU A 127 8.60 -8.58 8.01
CA LEU A 127 8.80 -9.11 9.36
C LEU A 127 10.02 -10.02 9.49
N GLU A 128 10.29 -10.81 8.47
CA GLU A 128 11.36 -11.81 8.54
C GLU A 128 12.67 -11.32 7.90
N GLY A 129 12.59 -10.23 7.18
CA GLY A 129 13.72 -9.82 6.36
C GLY A 129 13.80 -10.69 5.12
N ILE A 130 14.82 -10.51 4.36
CA ILE A 130 14.99 -11.25 3.10
C ILE A 130 16.02 -12.36 3.27
#